data_1721fa456f1c794b4001196a6e1a94d4
#
_entry.id   1721fa456f1c794b4001196a6e1a94d4
#
_cell.length_a   1.000
_cell.length_b   1.000
_cell.length_c   1.000
_cell.angle_alpha   90.00
_cell.angle_beta   90.00
_cell.angle_gamma   90.00
#
_symmetry.space_group_name_H-M   'P 1'
#
loop_
_entity.id
_entity.type
_entity.pdbx_description
1 polymer ?
#
loop_
_entity_poly.entity_id
_entity_poly.type
_entity_poly.pdbx_seq_one_letter_code
_entity_poly.pdbx_strand_id
1 'polypeptide(L)'
;EAVEVDLQIHPIKAFLNLFSKKSYHVERFISKTFRRRLINILQEQEFDIVQIETIFLCPYIPDIRKHSRAHIVLRSHNIEHLIWKRLWGNTGAGLKKAYLKHLWTTLMRYELGILDKVDGIAAITRKDAEFLRSFTQVPIVDISYGIDSSHYPEPTFDNCEIPSLFHIGSMDWMPNQEGIKWFLSEAWPKVYENFPFLKFYLAGRNMPEWLLNGFWPNVVVIGEVEDAREFMLSKWIMVVPLLAGSGIRVKIIEAM
;
A
#
# COMPACT_ATOMS: atom_id res chain seq x y z
N GLU A 1 -10.82 -5.72 18.84
CA GLU A 1 -11.16 -7.06 18.34
C GLU A 1 -10.70 -7.26 16.90
N ALA A 2 -10.31 -8.49 16.54
CA ALA A 2 -9.91 -8.86 15.19
C ALA A 2 -10.91 -9.87 14.60
N VAL A 3 -11.24 -9.71 13.33
CA VAL A 3 -12.05 -10.66 12.56
C VAL A 3 -11.24 -11.08 11.35
N GLU A 4 -10.98 -12.36 11.23
CA GLU A 4 -10.27 -12.90 10.09
C GLU A 4 -11.13 -12.84 8.82
N VAL A 5 -10.55 -12.33 7.72
CA VAL A 5 -11.20 -12.23 6.42
C VAL A 5 -10.30 -12.88 5.37
N ASP A 6 -10.84 -13.86 4.66
CA ASP A 6 -10.13 -14.50 3.56
C ASP A 6 -10.03 -13.55 2.36
N LEU A 7 -8.82 -13.05 2.12
CA LEU A 7 -8.49 -12.14 1.02
C LEU A 7 -7.84 -12.84 -0.17
N GLN A 8 -7.84 -14.18 -0.22
CA GLN A 8 -7.23 -14.93 -1.32
C GLN A 8 -7.91 -14.60 -2.66
N ILE A 9 -7.09 -14.63 -3.71
CA ILE A 9 -7.59 -14.46 -5.08
C ILE A 9 -8.16 -15.80 -5.54
N HIS A 10 -9.47 -15.84 -5.79
CA HIS A 10 -10.14 -17.00 -6.36
C HIS A 10 -10.25 -16.83 -7.88
N PRO A 11 -9.53 -17.61 -8.71
CA PRO A 11 -9.48 -17.44 -10.16
C PRO A 11 -10.87 -17.46 -10.81
N ILE A 12 -11.76 -18.37 -10.38
CA ILE A 12 -13.12 -18.47 -10.92
C ILE A 12 -13.93 -17.21 -10.62
N LYS A 13 -13.89 -16.71 -9.37
CA LYS A 13 -14.58 -15.45 -9.00
C LYS A 13 -14.01 -14.26 -9.75
N ALA A 14 -12.69 -14.21 -9.93
CA ALA A 14 -12.03 -13.17 -10.71
C ALA A 14 -12.47 -13.18 -12.19
N PHE A 15 -12.59 -14.37 -12.79
CA PHE A 15 -13.09 -14.51 -14.14
C PHE A 15 -14.56 -14.09 -14.27
N LEU A 16 -15.44 -14.55 -13.38
CA LEU A 16 -16.85 -14.16 -13.38
C LEU A 16 -17.04 -12.66 -13.15
N ASN A 17 -16.15 -12.02 -12.39
CA ASN A 17 -16.20 -10.58 -12.16
C ASN A 17 -15.96 -9.76 -13.45
N LEU A 18 -15.32 -10.32 -14.49
CA LEU A 18 -15.19 -9.64 -15.79
C LEU A 18 -16.53 -9.24 -16.42
N PHE A 19 -17.59 -9.95 -16.10
CA PHE A 19 -18.95 -9.67 -16.54
C PHE A 19 -19.74 -8.79 -15.57
N SER A 20 -19.09 -8.34 -14.48
CA SER A 20 -19.66 -7.50 -13.42
C SER A 20 -19.22 -6.05 -13.58
N LYS A 21 -20.06 -5.10 -13.12
CA LYS A 21 -19.69 -3.71 -12.94
C LYS A 21 -19.06 -3.43 -11.58
N LYS A 22 -18.97 -4.43 -10.70
CA LYS A 22 -18.43 -4.30 -9.35
C LYS A 22 -16.91 -4.46 -9.36
N SER A 23 -16.24 -3.81 -8.42
CA SER A 23 -14.80 -3.95 -8.25
C SER A 23 -14.47 -5.26 -7.53
N TYR A 24 -13.73 -6.15 -8.19
CA TYR A 24 -13.27 -7.40 -7.57
C TYR A 24 -12.38 -7.13 -6.33
N HIS A 25 -11.60 -6.06 -6.36
CA HIS A 25 -10.78 -5.66 -5.21
C HIS A 25 -11.62 -5.41 -3.96
N VAL A 26 -12.77 -4.76 -4.12
CA VAL A 26 -13.68 -4.42 -3.02
C VAL A 26 -14.49 -5.64 -2.56
N GLU A 27 -14.98 -6.45 -3.51
CA GLU A 27 -15.83 -7.62 -3.18
C GLU A 27 -15.12 -8.62 -2.27
N ARG A 28 -13.80 -8.74 -2.37
CA ARG A 28 -13.00 -9.62 -1.51
C ARG A 28 -13.05 -9.25 -0.02
N PHE A 29 -13.28 -7.99 0.29
CA PHE A 29 -13.38 -7.51 1.68
C PHE A 29 -14.77 -7.66 2.29
N ILE A 30 -15.77 -8.12 1.53
CA ILE A 30 -17.13 -8.32 2.03
C ILE A 30 -17.23 -9.65 2.76
N SER A 31 -17.26 -9.59 4.09
CA SER A 31 -17.39 -10.75 5.00
C SER A 31 -18.69 -10.67 5.80
N LYS A 32 -19.45 -11.77 5.81
CA LYS A 32 -20.67 -11.88 6.64
C LYS A 32 -20.34 -11.88 8.15
N THR A 33 -19.21 -12.48 8.51
CA THR A 33 -18.75 -12.52 9.91
C THR A 33 -18.36 -11.13 10.38
N PHE A 34 -17.57 -10.40 9.60
CA PHE A 34 -17.20 -9.02 9.91
C PHE A 34 -18.46 -8.13 10.02
N ARG A 35 -19.38 -8.21 9.05
CA ARG A 35 -20.63 -7.44 9.07
C ARG A 35 -21.43 -7.68 10.35
N ARG A 36 -21.61 -8.94 10.74
CA ARG A 36 -22.35 -9.28 11.96
C ARG A 36 -21.69 -8.68 13.20
N ARG A 37 -20.36 -8.80 13.29
CA ARG A 37 -19.63 -8.26 14.43
C ARG A 37 -19.69 -6.75 14.49
N LEU A 38 -19.52 -6.06 13.35
CA LEU A 38 -19.67 -4.62 13.25
C LEU A 38 -21.06 -4.17 13.74
N ILE A 39 -22.13 -4.81 13.26
CA ILE A 39 -23.50 -4.49 13.68
C ILE A 39 -23.67 -4.66 15.20
N ASN A 40 -23.17 -5.75 15.79
CA ASN A 40 -23.26 -5.98 17.23
C ASN A 40 -22.56 -4.84 18.01
N ILE A 41 -21.34 -4.48 17.62
CA ILE A 41 -20.60 -3.38 18.27
C ILE A 41 -21.38 -2.05 18.19
N LEU A 42 -21.94 -1.73 17.02
CA LEU A 42 -22.74 -0.52 16.83
C LEU A 42 -24.06 -0.50 17.60
N GLN A 43 -24.58 -1.67 18.00
CA GLN A 43 -25.76 -1.80 18.83
C GLN A 43 -25.44 -1.81 20.33
N GLU A 44 -24.25 -2.26 20.71
CA GLU A 44 -23.77 -2.31 22.09
C GLU A 44 -23.24 -0.98 22.60
N GLN A 45 -22.74 -0.11 21.69
CA GLN A 45 -22.07 1.14 22.04
C GLN A 45 -22.44 2.27 21.08
N GLU A 46 -22.53 3.48 21.59
CA GLU A 46 -22.67 4.70 20.80
C GLU A 46 -21.29 5.25 20.46
N PHE A 47 -21.15 5.75 19.23
CA PHE A 47 -19.92 6.36 18.71
C PHE A 47 -20.26 7.71 18.08
N ASP A 48 -19.40 8.70 18.30
CA ASP A 48 -19.49 10.00 17.62
C ASP A 48 -18.96 9.91 16.19
N ILE A 49 -17.89 9.12 16.00
CA ILE A 49 -17.19 8.93 14.73
C ILE A 49 -16.91 7.46 14.49
N VAL A 50 -17.16 7.02 13.27
CA VAL A 50 -16.68 5.74 12.73
C VAL A 50 -15.66 6.04 11.64
N GLN A 51 -14.39 5.80 11.92
CA GLN A 51 -13.32 5.95 10.94
C GLN A 51 -13.14 4.66 10.13
N ILE A 52 -13.17 4.80 8.82
CA ILE A 52 -12.94 3.70 7.86
C ILE A 52 -11.53 3.86 7.30
N GLU A 53 -10.66 2.88 7.59
CA GLU A 53 -9.23 2.94 7.28
C GLU A 53 -8.86 2.62 5.82
N THR A 54 -9.83 2.34 4.95
CA THR A 54 -9.59 2.11 3.51
C THR A 54 -10.92 2.08 2.76
N ILE A 55 -10.90 2.42 1.48
CA ILE A 55 -12.08 2.32 0.60
C ILE A 55 -12.65 0.89 0.52
N PHE A 56 -11.81 -0.12 0.78
CA PHE A 56 -12.24 -1.53 0.73
C PHE A 56 -13.22 -1.92 1.85
N LEU A 57 -13.30 -1.13 2.92
CA LEU A 57 -14.27 -1.31 4.01
C LEU A 57 -15.55 -0.46 3.83
N CYS A 58 -15.60 0.42 2.84
CA CYS A 58 -16.79 1.22 2.56
C CYS A 58 -18.05 0.44 2.16
N PRO A 59 -18.03 -0.85 1.74
CA PRO A 59 -19.24 -1.64 1.60
C PRO A 59 -20.09 -1.78 2.87
N TYR A 60 -19.52 -1.48 4.03
CA TYR A 60 -20.21 -1.52 5.33
C TYR A 60 -20.88 -0.19 5.72
N ILE A 61 -20.72 0.89 4.94
CA ILE A 61 -21.37 2.19 5.20
C ILE A 61 -22.89 2.05 5.39
N PRO A 62 -23.63 1.29 4.56
CA PRO A 62 -25.08 1.13 4.78
C PRO A 62 -25.42 0.49 6.12
N ASP A 63 -24.60 -0.47 6.59
CA ASP A 63 -24.80 -1.10 7.90
C ASP A 63 -24.50 -0.11 9.04
N ILE A 64 -23.43 0.70 8.92
CA ILE A 64 -23.10 1.76 9.89
C ILE A 64 -24.23 2.78 9.98
N ARG A 65 -24.69 3.33 8.84
CA ARG A 65 -25.79 4.30 8.78
C ARG A 65 -27.10 3.77 9.38
N LYS A 66 -27.36 2.47 9.25
CA LYS A 66 -28.57 1.84 9.77
C LYS A 66 -28.54 1.67 11.29
N HIS A 67 -27.36 1.43 11.87
CA HIS A 67 -27.23 1.02 13.26
C HIS A 67 -26.51 2.05 14.14
N SER A 68 -26.05 3.17 13.58
CA SER A 68 -25.37 4.25 14.30
C SER A 68 -25.69 5.62 13.72
N ARG A 69 -25.64 6.66 14.57
CA ARG A 69 -25.71 8.08 14.16
C ARG A 69 -24.32 8.71 14.01
N ALA A 70 -23.27 7.92 14.18
CA ALA A 70 -21.89 8.38 14.07
C ALA A 70 -21.58 9.03 12.72
N HIS A 71 -20.77 10.07 12.73
CA HIS A 71 -20.16 10.59 11.52
C HIS A 71 -19.18 9.57 10.94
N ILE A 72 -19.25 9.36 9.63
CA ILE A 72 -18.35 8.42 8.93
C ILE A 72 -17.22 9.20 8.30
N VAL A 73 -15.99 8.92 8.71
CA VAL A 73 -14.78 9.51 8.14
C VAL A 73 -13.98 8.44 7.40
N LEU A 74 -13.72 8.68 6.11
CA LEU A 74 -12.84 7.84 5.33
C LEU A 74 -11.39 8.31 5.47
N ARG A 75 -10.51 7.47 6.02
CA ARG A 75 -9.07 7.68 5.93
C ARG A 75 -8.55 7.07 4.64
N SER A 76 -8.18 7.92 3.70
CA SER A 76 -7.67 7.50 2.38
C SER A 76 -6.15 7.38 2.42
N HIS A 77 -5.64 6.15 2.38
CA HIS A 77 -4.21 5.86 2.39
C HIS A 77 -3.55 6.05 1.03
N ASN A 78 -4.31 5.89 -0.04
CA ASN A 78 -3.87 6.02 -1.43
C ASN A 78 -5.06 6.41 -2.31
N ILE A 79 -4.79 6.86 -3.51
CA ILE A 79 -5.78 6.83 -4.58
C ILE A 79 -5.62 5.48 -5.29
N GLU A 80 -6.42 4.50 -4.83
CA GLU A 80 -6.22 3.10 -5.17
C GLU A 80 -6.32 2.82 -6.67
N HIS A 81 -7.30 3.40 -7.36
CA HIS A 81 -7.45 3.19 -8.80
C HIS A 81 -6.26 3.71 -9.62
N LEU A 82 -5.52 4.73 -9.14
CA LEU A 82 -4.36 5.26 -9.85
C LEU A 82 -3.19 4.26 -9.83
N ILE A 83 -3.05 3.47 -8.78
CA ILE A 83 -2.05 2.39 -8.69
C ILE A 83 -2.30 1.38 -9.82
N TRP A 84 -3.54 0.91 -9.95
CA TRP A 84 -3.93 -0.04 -10.98
C TRP A 84 -3.92 0.54 -12.39
N LYS A 85 -4.25 1.82 -12.54
CA LYS A 85 -4.15 2.54 -13.82
C LYS A 85 -2.71 2.59 -14.32
N ARG A 86 -1.74 2.84 -13.44
CA ARG A 86 -0.30 2.83 -13.79
C ARG A 86 0.16 1.44 -14.18
N LEU A 87 -0.23 0.42 -13.41
CA LEU A 87 0.09 -0.97 -13.74
C LEU A 87 -0.45 -1.35 -15.12
N TRP A 88 -1.68 -0.95 -15.44
CA TRP A 88 -2.26 -1.11 -16.77
C TRP A 88 -1.45 -0.38 -17.84
N GLY A 89 -1.03 0.85 -17.59
CA GLY A 89 -0.21 1.65 -18.52
C GLY A 89 1.12 1.00 -18.85
N ASN A 90 1.78 0.42 -17.86
CA ASN A 90 3.09 -0.23 -17.97
C ASN A 90 3.02 -1.68 -18.51
N THR A 91 1.82 -2.22 -18.71
CA THR A 91 1.64 -3.59 -19.21
C THR A 91 1.53 -3.59 -20.73
N GLY A 92 2.29 -4.48 -21.40
CA GLY A 92 2.22 -4.70 -22.85
C GLY A 92 0.83 -5.16 -23.32
N ALA A 93 0.55 -5.04 -24.60
CA ALA A 93 -0.72 -5.47 -25.19
C ALA A 93 -1.00 -6.95 -24.93
N GLY A 94 -2.29 -7.32 -24.78
CA GLY A 94 -2.74 -8.69 -24.56
C GLY A 94 -3.89 -8.82 -23.55
N LEU A 95 -4.28 -10.05 -23.26
CA LEU A 95 -5.39 -10.37 -22.34
C LEU A 95 -5.16 -9.80 -20.93
N LYS A 96 -3.93 -9.83 -20.44
CA LYS A 96 -3.56 -9.24 -19.15
C LYS A 96 -3.87 -7.76 -19.11
N LYS A 97 -3.53 -7.01 -20.16
CA LYS A 97 -3.82 -5.57 -20.25
C LYS A 97 -5.32 -5.28 -20.26
N ALA A 98 -6.09 -6.09 -21.00
CA ALA A 98 -7.55 -5.98 -21.03
C ALA A 98 -8.16 -6.23 -19.64
N TYR A 99 -7.67 -7.25 -18.92
CA TYR A 99 -8.09 -7.55 -17.55
C TYR A 99 -7.75 -6.41 -16.58
N LEU A 100 -6.53 -5.89 -16.65
CA LEU A 100 -6.11 -4.76 -15.82
C LEU A 100 -6.93 -3.50 -16.10
N LYS A 101 -7.35 -3.29 -17.36
CA LYS A 101 -8.28 -2.20 -17.71
C LYS A 101 -9.63 -2.35 -17.00
N HIS A 102 -10.18 -3.55 -16.97
CA HIS A 102 -11.41 -3.84 -16.24
C HIS A 102 -11.25 -3.57 -14.73
N LEU A 103 -10.17 -4.06 -14.14
CA LEU A 103 -9.89 -3.90 -12.70
C LEU A 103 -9.80 -2.43 -12.29
N TRP A 104 -8.96 -1.63 -12.98
CA TRP A 104 -8.79 -0.23 -12.58
C TRP A 104 -10.03 0.62 -12.87
N THR A 105 -10.78 0.34 -13.96
CA THR A 105 -11.99 1.11 -14.29
C THR A 105 -13.14 0.83 -13.33
N THR A 106 -13.31 -0.42 -12.91
CA THR A 106 -14.33 -0.79 -11.90
C THR A 106 -13.97 -0.25 -10.52
N LEU A 107 -12.69 -0.27 -10.16
CA LEU A 107 -12.20 0.31 -8.90
C LEU A 107 -12.35 1.84 -8.90
N MET A 108 -12.02 2.53 -9.99
CA MET A 108 -12.19 3.98 -10.13
C MET A 108 -13.66 4.40 -9.93
N ARG A 109 -14.58 3.71 -10.62
CA ARG A 109 -16.02 4.02 -10.46
C ARG A 109 -16.49 3.84 -9.02
N TYR A 110 -16.00 2.79 -8.37
CA TYR A 110 -16.32 2.53 -6.98
C TYR A 110 -15.73 3.60 -6.07
N GLU A 111 -14.42 3.85 -6.17
CA GLU A 111 -13.69 4.79 -5.31
C GLU A 111 -14.26 6.20 -5.42
N LEU A 112 -14.50 6.70 -6.62
CA LEU A 112 -15.11 8.01 -6.81
C LEU A 112 -16.59 8.05 -6.37
N GLY A 113 -17.33 6.97 -6.58
CA GLY A 113 -18.74 6.88 -6.19
C GLY A 113 -18.98 6.70 -4.68
N ILE A 114 -17.93 6.44 -3.88
CA ILE A 114 -18.04 6.31 -2.43
C ILE A 114 -17.80 7.64 -1.71
N LEU A 115 -17.13 8.60 -2.36
CA LEU A 115 -16.72 9.86 -1.72
C LEU A 115 -17.90 10.63 -1.11
N ASP A 116 -19.04 10.66 -1.80
CA ASP A 116 -20.25 11.38 -1.33
C ASP A 116 -21.07 10.57 -0.30
N LYS A 117 -20.61 9.37 0.11
CA LYS A 117 -21.32 8.54 1.10
C LYS A 117 -20.76 8.66 2.50
N VAL A 118 -19.66 9.38 2.67
CA VAL A 118 -19.03 9.68 3.95
C VAL A 118 -19.25 11.13 4.34
N ASP A 119 -19.05 11.48 5.61
CA ASP A 119 -19.22 12.84 6.13
C ASP A 119 -17.92 13.64 6.08
N GLY A 120 -16.79 12.97 5.95
CA GLY A 120 -15.49 13.59 5.84
C GLY A 120 -14.43 12.62 5.28
N ILE A 121 -13.37 13.19 4.73
CA ILE A 121 -12.24 12.40 4.19
C ILE A 121 -10.94 12.94 4.79
N ALA A 122 -10.17 12.05 5.40
CA ALA A 122 -8.80 12.30 5.85
C ALA A 122 -7.83 11.68 4.84
N ALA A 123 -7.27 12.49 3.95
CA ALA A 123 -6.25 12.04 3.01
C ALA A 123 -4.86 12.06 3.67
N ILE A 124 -3.98 11.13 3.33
CA ILE A 124 -2.64 11.07 3.91
C ILE A 124 -1.70 12.13 3.34
N THR A 125 -1.91 12.56 2.08
CA THR A 125 -1.10 13.59 1.46
C THR A 125 -1.94 14.75 0.95
N ARG A 126 -1.36 15.94 0.94
CA ARG A 126 -1.98 17.12 0.34
C ARG A 126 -2.33 16.90 -1.13
N LYS A 127 -1.47 16.23 -1.87
CA LYS A 127 -1.68 15.89 -3.28
C LYS A 127 -2.91 15.00 -3.48
N ASP A 128 -3.09 13.99 -2.62
CA ASP A 128 -4.26 13.11 -2.67
C ASP A 128 -5.53 13.88 -2.25
N ALA A 129 -5.44 14.76 -1.25
CA ALA A 129 -6.53 15.64 -0.86
C ALA A 129 -6.98 16.55 -2.00
N GLU A 130 -6.04 17.21 -2.69
CA GLU A 130 -6.32 18.07 -3.85
C GLU A 130 -6.97 17.28 -4.99
N PHE A 131 -6.48 16.06 -5.26
CA PHE A 131 -7.09 15.18 -6.26
C PHE A 131 -8.55 14.83 -5.90
N LEU A 132 -8.81 14.40 -4.67
CA LEU A 132 -10.17 14.00 -4.23
C LEU A 132 -11.14 15.18 -4.23
N ARG A 133 -10.71 16.40 -3.89
CA ARG A 133 -11.53 17.62 -3.93
C ARG A 133 -12.10 17.93 -5.32
N SER A 134 -11.47 17.42 -6.38
CA SER A 134 -11.99 17.60 -7.74
C SER A 134 -13.22 16.72 -8.06
N PHE A 135 -13.59 15.79 -7.17
CA PHE A 135 -14.65 14.81 -7.39
C PHE A 135 -15.80 14.87 -6.37
N THR A 136 -15.65 15.61 -5.28
CA THR A 136 -16.67 15.69 -4.22
C THR A 136 -16.65 17.03 -3.52
N GLN A 137 -17.78 17.39 -2.89
CA GLN A 137 -17.93 18.55 -1.99
C GLN A 137 -17.80 18.17 -0.51
N VAL A 138 -17.63 16.89 -0.19
CA VAL A 138 -17.42 16.44 1.18
C VAL A 138 -16.15 17.08 1.75
N PRO A 139 -16.14 17.52 3.03
CA PRO A 139 -14.96 18.08 3.67
C PRO A 139 -13.77 17.14 3.59
N ILE A 140 -12.64 17.63 3.08
CA ILE A 140 -11.40 16.87 2.97
C ILE A 140 -10.29 17.62 3.67
N VAL A 141 -9.59 16.93 4.58
CA VAL A 141 -8.37 17.40 5.23
C VAL A 141 -7.20 16.48 4.90
N ASP A 142 -6.00 17.05 4.81
CA ASP A 142 -4.78 16.26 4.72
C ASP A 142 -4.22 16.05 6.12
N ILE A 143 -4.18 14.79 6.52
CA ILE A 143 -3.63 14.35 7.81
C ILE A 143 -2.48 13.41 7.51
N SER A 144 -1.27 13.96 7.51
CA SER A 144 -0.05 13.20 7.25
C SER A 144 0.20 12.13 8.30
N TYR A 145 0.94 11.11 7.91
CA TYR A 145 1.48 10.13 8.84
C TYR A 145 2.56 10.78 9.71
N GLY A 146 2.50 10.53 11.01
CA GLY A 146 3.51 10.91 11.96
C GLY A 146 4.19 9.68 12.55
N ILE A 147 5.44 9.80 12.94
CA ILE A 147 6.17 8.81 13.73
C ILE A 147 6.43 9.35 15.12
N ASP A 148 6.45 8.50 16.12
CA ASP A 148 6.91 8.82 17.44
C ASP A 148 8.44 8.66 17.48
N SER A 149 9.14 9.80 17.44
CA SER A 149 10.61 9.82 17.42
C SER A 149 11.24 9.24 18.68
N SER A 150 10.50 9.14 19.79
CA SER A 150 11.01 8.52 21.02
C SER A 150 11.32 7.02 20.86
N HIS A 151 10.71 6.38 19.87
CA HIS A 151 10.96 4.98 19.54
C HIS A 151 12.15 4.76 18.59
N TYR A 152 12.79 5.84 18.14
CA TYR A 152 13.95 5.77 17.25
C TYR A 152 15.17 6.31 18.01
N PRO A 153 16.13 5.45 18.36
CA PRO A 153 17.34 5.88 19.04
C PRO A 153 18.16 6.81 18.14
N GLU A 154 18.93 7.68 18.76
CA GLU A 154 19.92 8.50 18.05
C GLU A 154 20.84 7.57 17.23
N PRO A 155 21.02 7.83 15.93
CA PRO A 155 21.85 6.99 15.08
C PRO A 155 23.30 7.04 15.56
N THR A 156 23.83 5.91 16.01
CA THR A 156 25.26 5.76 16.26
C THR A 156 25.87 5.06 15.05
N PHE A 157 26.91 5.64 14.46
CA PHE A 157 27.58 5.05 13.29
C PHE A 157 28.51 3.89 13.64
N ASP A 158 28.66 3.58 14.94
CA ASP A 158 29.61 2.56 15.43
C ASP A 158 29.34 1.15 14.88
N ASN A 159 28.06 0.83 14.63
CA ASN A 159 27.62 -0.47 14.08
C ASN A 159 27.10 -0.38 12.64
N CYS A 160 27.25 0.76 12.00
CA CYS A 160 26.75 0.99 10.63
C CYS A 160 27.80 0.56 9.60
N GLU A 161 27.40 -0.30 8.65
CA GLU A 161 28.28 -0.68 7.54
C GLU A 161 28.38 0.46 6.53
N ILE A 162 29.52 1.15 6.51
CA ILE A 162 29.80 2.30 5.64
C ILE A 162 30.97 1.96 4.69
N PRO A 163 30.81 2.13 3.38
CA PRO A 163 29.58 2.48 2.68
C PRO A 163 28.68 1.26 2.40
N SER A 164 27.38 1.42 2.53
CA SER A 164 26.41 0.40 2.12
C SER A 164 25.12 1.05 1.63
N LEU A 165 24.41 0.37 0.72
CA LEU A 165 23.06 0.70 0.32
C LEU A 165 22.10 -0.38 0.82
N PHE A 166 20.85 0.00 1.10
CA PHE A 166 19.84 -1.00 1.44
C PHE A 166 18.45 -0.62 0.94
N HIS A 167 17.62 -1.63 0.79
CA HIS A 167 16.18 -1.51 0.64
C HIS A 167 15.50 -2.45 1.61
N ILE A 168 14.43 -1.96 2.26
CA ILE A 168 13.58 -2.80 3.09
C ILE A 168 12.12 -2.63 2.69
N GLY A 169 11.39 -3.74 2.56
CA GLY A 169 9.95 -3.70 2.25
C GLY A 169 9.39 -5.03 1.82
N SER A 170 8.08 -5.22 2.03
CA SER A 170 7.39 -6.42 1.62
C SER A 170 7.34 -6.54 0.09
N MET A 171 7.74 -7.69 -0.46
CA MET A 171 7.83 -7.93 -1.90
C MET A 171 6.53 -8.48 -2.50
N ASP A 172 5.48 -8.75 -1.72
CA ASP A 172 4.13 -8.99 -2.22
C ASP A 172 3.47 -7.70 -2.72
N TRP A 173 3.98 -6.52 -2.31
CA TRP A 173 3.54 -5.25 -2.87
C TRP A 173 4.25 -4.97 -4.20
N MET A 174 3.48 -5.04 -5.30
CA MET A 174 3.99 -4.97 -6.67
C MET A 174 4.88 -3.75 -6.97
N PRO A 175 4.58 -2.52 -6.50
CA PRO A 175 5.47 -1.38 -6.74
C PRO A 175 6.88 -1.54 -6.15
N ASN A 176 7.06 -2.28 -5.05
CA ASN A 176 8.39 -2.61 -4.55
C ASN A 176 9.13 -3.52 -5.53
N GLN A 177 8.46 -4.58 -6.03
CA GLN A 177 9.08 -5.47 -7.02
C GLN A 177 9.48 -4.76 -8.30
N GLU A 178 8.59 -3.92 -8.85
CA GLU A 178 8.86 -3.15 -10.07
C GLU A 178 10.04 -2.19 -9.87
N GLY A 179 10.05 -1.48 -8.74
CA GLY A 179 11.12 -0.56 -8.41
C GLY A 179 12.47 -1.26 -8.24
N ILE A 180 12.52 -2.39 -7.52
CA ILE A 180 13.77 -3.16 -7.36
C ILE A 180 14.23 -3.76 -8.68
N LYS A 181 13.34 -4.30 -9.51
CA LYS A 181 13.71 -4.77 -10.84
C LYS A 181 14.36 -3.67 -11.67
N TRP A 182 13.72 -2.51 -11.73
CA TRP A 182 14.27 -1.35 -12.43
C TRP A 182 15.63 -0.93 -11.87
N PHE A 183 15.75 -0.85 -10.55
CA PHE A 183 17.01 -0.44 -9.91
C PHE A 183 18.15 -1.41 -10.24
N LEU A 184 17.88 -2.72 -10.16
CA LEU A 184 18.88 -3.75 -10.44
C LEU A 184 19.27 -3.82 -11.92
N SER A 185 18.35 -3.47 -12.85
CA SER A 185 18.64 -3.50 -14.30
C SER A 185 19.26 -2.19 -14.83
N GLU A 186 18.79 -1.03 -14.34
CA GLU A 186 19.11 0.25 -14.96
C GLU A 186 20.10 1.12 -14.15
N ALA A 187 20.03 1.02 -12.82
CA ALA A 187 20.81 1.88 -11.93
C ALA A 187 22.01 1.14 -11.33
N TRP A 188 21.80 -0.06 -10.78
CA TRP A 188 22.83 -0.80 -10.06
C TRP A 188 24.07 -1.12 -10.88
N PRO A 189 24.00 -1.50 -12.17
CA PRO A 189 25.20 -1.74 -12.96
C PRO A 189 26.13 -0.53 -13.04
N LYS A 190 25.54 0.68 -13.19
CA LYS A 190 26.30 1.94 -13.23
C LYS A 190 26.90 2.30 -11.88
N VAL A 191 26.16 2.01 -10.80
CA VAL A 191 26.67 2.20 -9.43
C VAL A 191 27.83 1.27 -9.16
N TYR A 192 27.67 -0.02 -9.49
CA TYR A 192 28.71 -1.03 -9.29
C TYR A 192 29.97 -0.77 -10.12
N GLU A 193 29.83 -0.30 -11.35
CA GLU A 193 30.96 0.08 -12.22
C GLU A 193 31.84 1.16 -11.57
N ASN A 194 31.21 2.15 -10.91
CA ASN A 194 31.92 3.26 -10.26
C ASN A 194 32.35 2.94 -8.82
N PHE A 195 31.64 2.06 -8.14
CA PHE A 195 31.86 1.69 -6.73
C PHE A 195 31.83 0.16 -6.54
N PRO A 196 32.81 -0.59 -7.06
CA PRO A 196 32.78 -2.06 -7.06
C PRO A 196 32.87 -2.69 -5.67
N PHE A 197 33.24 -1.92 -4.64
CA PHE A 197 33.25 -2.36 -3.23
C PHE A 197 31.93 -2.11 -2.50
N LEU A 198 31.01 -1.35 -3.08
CA LEU A 198 29.73 -1.02 -2.48
C LEU A 198 28.82 -2.25 -2.48
N LYS A 199 28.16 -2.51 -1.36
CA LYS A 199 27.15 -3.56 -1.24
C LYS A 199 25.76 -2.98 -1.22
N PHE A 200 24.81 -3.69 -1.83
CA PHE A 200 23.40 -3.38 -1.79
C PHE A 200 22.62 -4.51 -1.12
N TYR A 201 21.97 -4.21 0.00
CA TYR A 201 21.23 -5.16 0.81
C TYR A 201 19.73 -5.08 0.53
N LEU A 202 19.09 -6.23 0.33
CA LEU A 202 17.66 -6.34 0.10
C LEU A 202 17.01 -7.13 1.24
N ALA A 203 16.21 -6.45 2.06
CA ALA A 203 15.49 -7.04 3.17
C ALA A 203 13.97 -6.90 3.00
N GLY A 204 13.21 -7.81 3.63
CA GLY A 204 11.75 -7.77 3.68
C GLY A 204 11.10 -9.12 3.47
N ARG A 205 9.78 -9.16 3.64
CA ARG A 205 8.98 -10.38 3.53
C ARG A 205 8.65 -10.74 2.09
N ASN A 206 8.34 -12.02 1.89
CA ASN A 206 7.80 -12.55 0.63
C ASN A 206 8.71 -12.29 -0.58
N MET A 207 10.03 -12.55 -0.42
CA MET A 207 10.99 -12.41 -1.52
C MET A 207 10.63 -13.35 -2.67
N PRO A 208 10.45 -12.84 -3.89
CA PRO A 208 10.10 -13.67 -5.04
C PRO A 208 11.31 -14.49 -5.52
N GLU A 209 11.04 -15.64 -6.15
CA GLU A 209 12.06 -16.56 -6.64
C GLU A 209 13.07 -15.88 -7.59
N TRP A 210 12.60 -14.97 -8.46
CA TRP A 210 13.49 -14.24 -9.37
C TRP A 210 14.56 -13.43 -8.62
N LEU A 211 14.25 -12.96 -7.40
CA LEU A 211 15.17 -12.19 -6.57
C LEU A 211 16.10 -13.12 -5.77
N LEU A 212 15.55 -14.22 -5.22
CA LEU A 212 16.32 -15.20 -4.47
C LEU A 212 17.32 -15.96 -5.34
N ASN A 213 16.94 -16.30 -6.59
CA ASN A 213 17.75 -17.06 -7.54
C ASN A 213 18.52 -16.18 -8.53
N GLY A 214 18.33 -14.85 -8.48
CA GLY A 214 19.03 -13.90 -9.33
C GLY A 214 20.47 -13.68 -8.85
N PHE A 215 21.33 -13.27 -9.78
CA PHE A 215 22.70 -12.90 -9.46
C PHE A 215 23.01 -11.48 -9.94
N TRP A 216 23.42 -10.65 -9.00
CA TRP A 216 23.93 -9.30 -9.24
C TRP A 216 25.20 -9.11 -8.41
N PRO A 217 26.28 -8.58 -8.98
CA PRO A 217 27.51 -8.33 -8.23
C PRO A 217 27.22 -7.45 -6.99
N ASN A 218 27.73 -7.89 -5.83
CA ASN A 218 27.60 -7.20 -4.54
C ASN A 218 26.17 -6.89 -4.08
N VAL A 219 25.15 -7.58 -4.60
CA VAL A 219 23.79 -7.56 -4.07
C VAL A 219 23.60 -8.73 -3.11
N VAL A 220 23.15 -8.41 -1.90
CA VAL A 220 22.90 -9.39 -0.84
C VAL A 220 21.40 -9.42 -0.53
N VAL A 221 20.75 -10.54 -0.88
CA VAL A 221 19.33 -10.74 -0.54
C VAL A 221 19.25 -11.41 0.82
N ILE A 222 18.81 -10.62 1.84
CA ILE A 222 18.73 -11.10 3.23
C ILE A 222 17.41 -11.83 3.49
N GLY A 223 16.30 -11.36 2.86
CA GLY A 223 14.98 -11.86 3.18
C GLY A 223 14.32 -11.13 4.35
N GLU A 224 13.50 -11.83 5.10
CA GLU A 224 12.82 -11.28 6.28
C GLU A 224 13.81 -11.07 7.43
N VAL A 225 13.73 -9.91 8.08
CA VAL A 225 14.52 -9.55 9.25
C VAL A 225 13.62 -9.50 10.49
N GLU A 226 14.16 -9.82 11.66
CA GLU A 226 13.40 -9.83 12.92
C GLU A 226 13.01 -8.40 13.33
N ASP A 227 13.97 -7.48 13.27
CA ASP A 227 13.72 -6.06 13.54
C ASP A 227 14.17 -5.19 12.36
N ALA A 228 13.19 -4.50 11.76
CA ALA A 228 13.43 -3.61 10.64
C ALA A 228 14.24 -2.37 11.03
N ARG A 229 14.11 -1.89 12.28
CA ARG A 229 14.83 -0.71 12.77
C ARG A 229 16.29 -1.01 12.98
N GLU A 230 16.60 -2.13 13.67
CA GLU A 230 17.98 -2.60 13.84
C GLU A 230 18.67 -2.79 12.50
N PHE A 231 17.95 -3.39 11.54
CA PHE A 231 18.47 -3.54 10.19
C PHE A 231 18.76 -2.18 9.53
N MET A 232 17.84 -1.21 9.60
CA MET A 232 18.02 0.13 9.03
C MET A 232 19.21 0.85 9.67
N LEU A 233 19.36 0.79 11.00
CA LEU A 233 20.48 1.39 11.74
C LEU A 233 21.83 0.74 11.39
N SER A 234 21.85 -0.53 10.98
CA SER A 234 23.07 -1.24 10.61
C SER A 234 23.59 -0.90 9.21
N LYS A 235 22.86 -0.12 8.43
CA LYS A 235 23.18 0.24 7.04
C LYS A 235 23.16 1.76 6.85
N TRP A 236 23.81 2.22 5.79
CA TRP A 236 24.10 3.64 5.62
C TRP A 236 23.01 4.39 4.84
N ILE A 237 22.73 4.01 3.60
CA ILE A 237 21.83 4.76 2.72
C ILE A 237 20.66 3.88 2.25
N MET A 238 19.44 4.32 2.55
CA MET A 238 18.24 3.67 2.06
C MET A 238 17.93 4.03 0.61
N VAL A 239 17.67 3.03 -0.21
CA VAL A 239 17.24 3.18 -1.61
C VAL A 239 15.77 2.81 -1.73
N VAL A 240 14.95 3.72 -2.25
CA VAL A 240 13.50 3.52 -2.42
C VAL A 240 13.10 3.78 -3.87
N PRO A 241 13.37 2.86 -4.80
CA PRO A 241 13.19 3.06 -6.23
C PRO A 241 11.72 2.82 -6.64
N LEU A 242 10.80 3.68 -6.23
CA LEU A 242 9.38 3.52 -6.52
C LEU A 242 9.00 4.28 -7.80
N LEU A 243 8.60 3.53 -8.82
CA LEU A 243 8.12 4.05 -10.10
C LEU A 243 6.62 4.34 -10.09
N ALA A 244 5.88 3.75 -9.15
CA ALA A 244 4.44 3.89 -9.02
C ALA A 244 4.01 3.95 -7.55
N GLY A 245 2.88 4.60 -7.28
CA GLY A 245 2.26 4.70 -5.95
C GLY A 245 1.79 6.12 -5.63
N SER A 246 0.80 6.22 -4.75
CA SER A 246 0.35 7.43 -4.07
C SER A 246 0.55 7.25 -2.55
N GLY A 247 0.23 8.24 -1.75
CA GLY A 247 0.39 8.19 -0.30
C GLY A 247 1.83 8.43 0.18
N ILE A 248 2.02 8.40 1.49
CA ILE A 248 3.32 8.56 2.15
C ILE A 248 4.07 7.22 2.19
N ARG A 249 5.37 7.31 2.03
CA ARG A 249 6.29 6.17 2.23
C ARG A 249 6.86 6.23 3.64
N VAL A 250 6.11 5.64 4.57
CA VAL A 250 6.46 5.61 6.01
C VAL A 250 7.92 5.20 6.20
N LYS A 251 8.37 4.17 5.52
CA LYS A 251 9.75 3.69 5.59
C LYS A 251 10.85 4.73 5.24
N ILE A 252 10.52 5.77 4.45
CA ILE A 252 11.47 6.85 4.19
C ILE A 252 11.60 7.74 5.43
N ILE A 253 10.46 8.03 6.07
CA ILE A 253 10.44 8.84 7.29
C ILE A 253 11.13 8.08 8.44
N GLU A 254 10.92 6.76 8.51
CA GLU A 254 11.54 5.89 9.52
C GLU A 254 13.07 5.75 9.34
N ALA A 255 13.58 5.92 8.13
CA ALA A 255 15.00 5.82 7.80
C ALA A 255 15.74 7.17 7.83
N MET A 256 15.05 8.28 8.08
CA MET A 256 15.61 9.64 8.19
C MET A 256 16.07 9.94 9.60
#